data_6d2b7d103b5ab4b2263596cb60850456
#
_entry.id   6d2b7d103b5ab4b2263596cb60850456
#
_cell.length_a   1.000
_cell.length_b   1.000
_cell.length_c   1.000
_cell.angle_alpha   90.00
_cell.angle_beta   90.00
_cell.angle_gamma   90.00
#
_symmetry.space_group_name_H-M   'P 1'
#
loop_
_entity.id
_entity.type
_entity.pdbx_description
1 polymer ?
#
loop_
_entity_poly.entity_id
_entity_poly.type
_entity_poly.pdbx_seq_one_letter_code
_entity_poly.pdbx_strand_id
1 'polypeptide(L)'
;YPLRRNQYSILDLLTEAGGLTERAGPKVVLIPSERKEGFGSDGFQRNPEQDDLEFDIEELYGDASRKPLFLPLLPGDMVIIPKSGVYHVTGEVKSPGEFALKSRMSVMGAIAAAGGLQYSADVAKVELIRNIGGNRQAVLTFDLEQVALKQGRDHHLRDGDIIRVPSQA
;
A
#
# COMPACT_ATOMS: atom_id res chain seq x y z
N TYR A 1 7.86 -13.17 -19.69
CA TYR A 1 9.04 -12.63 -20.37
C TYR A 1 10.16 -13.67 -20.37
N PRO A 2 10.77 -13.96 -21.52
CA PRO A 2 11.89 -14.89 -21.59
C PRO A 2 13.15 -14.26 -21.00
N LEU A 3 13.79 -14.97 -20.07
CA LEU A 3 15.05 -14.52 -19.47
C LEU A 3 16.18 -14.66 -20.49
N ARG A 4 16.78 -13.54 -20.89
CA ARG A 4 17.87 -13.47 -21.89
C ARG A 4 19.26 -13.48 -21.28
N ARG A 5 19.36 -13.39 -19.94
CA ARG A 5 20.62 -13.40 -19.17
C ARG A 5 20.53 -14.43 -18.07
N ASN A 6 21.65 -14.86 -17.55
CA ASN A 6 21.73 -15.86 -16.48
C ASN A 6 21.27 -15.35 -15.10
N GLN A 7 21.11 -14.05 -14.94
CA GLN A 7 20.62 -13.42 -13.71
C GLN A 7 19.73 -12.25 -14.08
N TYR A 8 18.45 -12.37 -13.72
CA TYR A 8 17.46 -11.30 -13.81
C TYR A 8 17.02 -10.95 -12.38
N SER A 9 16.89 -9.66 -12.15
CA SER A 9 16.28 -9.14 -10.94
C SER A 9 14.83 -8.70 -11.20
N ILE A 10 14.06 -8.43 -10.16
CA ILE A 10 12.72 -7.85 -10.29
C ILE A 10 12.80 -6.51 -11.04
N LEU A 11 13.84 -5.72 -10.79
CA LEU A 11 14.04 -4.43 -11.47
C LEU A 11 14.28 -4.61 -12.98
N ASP A 12 15.08 -5.60 -13.36
CA ASP A 12 15.34 -5.89 -14.79
C ASP A 12 14.05 -6.30 -15.49
N LEU A 13 13.24 -7.15 -14.85
CA LEU A 13 11.96 -7.60 -15.36
C LEU A 13 10.97 -6.43 -15.52
N LEU A 14 10.88 -5.56 -14.53
CA LEU A 14 10.03 -4.36 -14.60
C LEU A 14 10.46 -3.42 -15.71
N THR A 15 11.76 -3.24 -15.89
CA THR A 15 12.31 -2.39 -16.95
C THR A 15 12.01 -2.97 -18.33
N GLU A 16 12.15 -4.29 -18.51
CA GLU A 16 11.84 -4.97 -19.77
C GLU A 16 10.34 -4.97 -20.06
N ALA A 17 9.50 -5.02 -19.04
CA ALA A 17 8.04 -4.91 -19.17
C ALA A 17 7.55 -3.48 -19.48
N GLY A 18 8.45 -2.49 -19.50
CA GLY A 18 8.10 -1.08 -19.77
C GLY A 18 7.74 -0.28 -18.52
N GLY A 19 8.05 -0.79 -17.33
CA GLY A 19 7.79 -0.13 -16.05
C GLY A 19 6.39 -0.39 -15.50
N LEU A 20 6.06 0.36 -14.44
CA LEU A 20 4.76 0.28 -13.78
C LEU A 20 3.73 1.14 -14.49
N THR A 21 2.51 0.64 -14.62
CA THR A 21 1.39 1.43 -15.12
C THR A 21 0.84 2.36 -14.02
N GLU A 22 0.10 3.40 -14.42
CA GLU A 22 -0.58 4.30 -13.47
C GLU A 22 -1.58 3.58 -12.54
N ARG A 23 -2.03 2.39 -12.93
CA ARG A 23 -2.96 1.55 -12.17
C ARG A 23 -2.26 0.50 -11.32
N ALA A 24 -0.94 0.46 -11.33
CA ALA A 24 -0.18 -0.49 -10.52
C ALA A 24 -0.39 -0.19 -9.03
N GLY A 25 -0.65 -1.23 -8.25
CA GLY A 25 -0.73 -1.13 -6.81
C GLY A 25 0.64 -0.99 -6.15
N PRO A 26 0.66 -0.72 -4.85
CA PRO A 26 1.90 -0.49 -4.11
C PRO A 26 2.70 -1.76 -3.81
N LYS A 27 2.19 -2.92 -4.17
CA LYS A 27 2.79 -4.21 -3.80
C LYS A 27 3.23 -5.01 -5.02
N VAL A 28 4.34 -5.72 -4.83
CA VAL A 28 4.85 -6.74 -5.76
C VAL A 28 4.82 -8.08 -5.07
N VAL A 29 4.21 -9.07 -5.71
CA VAL A 29 4.13 -10.44 -5.21
C VAL A 29 5.03 -11.31 -6.08
N LEU A 30 6.01 -11.97 -5.47
CA LEU A 30 6.87 -12.96 -6.11
C LEU A 30 6.44 -14.35 -5.70
N ILE A 31 6.05 -15.16 -6.68
CA ILE A 31 5.72 -16.58 -6.53
C ILE A 31 6.88 -17.40 -7.09
N PRO A 32 7.70 -18.03 -6.24
CA PRO A 32 8.80 -18.85 -6.72
C PRO A 32 8.32 -20.15 -7.36
N SER A 33 8.96 -20.57 -8.45
CA SER A 33 8.61 -21.79 -9.20
C SER A 33 8.95 -23.09 -8.47
N GLU A 34 9.92 -23.05 -7.56
CA GLU A 34 10.35 -24.20 -6.76
C GLU A 34 10.57 -23.83 -5.30
N ARG A 35 10.18 -24.74 -4.39
CA ARG A 35 10.55 -24.63 -2.97
C ARG A 35 12.05 -24.80 -2.82
N LYS A 36 12.80 -23.73 -2.71
CA LYS A 36 14.22 -23.80 -2.35
C LYS A 36 14.36 -23.75 -0.84
N GLU A 37 14.62 -24.92 -0.26
CA GLU A 37 15.25 -25.01 1.05
C GLU A 37 16.63 -24.34 0.94
N GLY A 38 16.82 -23.15 1.51
CA GLY A 38 18.12 -22.51 1.56
C GLY A 38 18.18 -21.00 1.29
N PHE A 39 17.11 -20.33 0.94
CA PHE A 39 17.10 -18.88 0.76
C PHE A 39 16.86 -18.12 2.08
N GLY A 40 17.54 -18.51 3.13
CA GLY A 40 17.35 -17.97 4.48
C GLY A 40 18.55 -17.27 5.11
N SER A 41 19.66 -17.05 4.36
CA SER A 41 20.87 -16.48 4.98
C SER A 41 20.92 -14.95 5.04
N ASP A 42 20.04 -14.22 4.37
CA ASP A 42 20.13 -12.76 4.24
C ASP A 42 18.98 -11.97 4.92
N GLY A 43 18.44 -12.51 6.01
CA GLY A 43 17.57 -11.73 6.91
C GLY A 43 16.11 -11.58 6.47
N PHE A 44 15.67 -12.21 5.39
CA PHE A 44 14.24 -12.31 5.06
C PHE A 44 13.62 -13.49 5.80
N GLN A 45 12.81 -13.19 6.83
CA GLN A 45 12.03 -14.22 7.50
C GLN A 45 10.94 -14.71 6.55
N ARG A 46 11.14 -15.91 6.00
CA ARG A 46 10.07 -16.67 5.35
C ARG A 46 9.05 -17.07 6.41
N ASN A 47 7.82 -16.68 6.21
CA ASN A 47 6.71 -17.32 6.89
C ASN A 47 6.52 -18.70 6.24
N PRO A 48 6.73 -19.84 6.93
CA PRO A 48 6.67 -21.16 6.33
C PRO A 48 5.27 -21.56 5.81
N GLU A 49 4.26 -20.75 6.10
CA GLU A 49 2.88 -20.94 5.63
C GLU A 49 2.53 -20.08 4.40
N GLN A 50 3.39 -19.17 3.96
CA GLN A 50 3.20 -18.35 2.77
C GLN A 50 4.29 -18.65 1.75
N ASP A 51 3.90 -19.33 0.67
CA ASP A 51 4.78 -19.63 -0.47
C ASP A 51 5.13 -18.36 -1.29
N ASP A 52 4.46 -17.25 -1.06
CA ASP A 52 4.57 -16.01 -1.81
C ASP A 52 5.38 -14.95 -1.04
N LEU A 53 6.29 -14.27 -1.73
CA LEU A 53 7.04 -13.16 -1.18
C LEU A 53 6.37 -11.84 -1.60
N GLU A 54 5.94 -11.05 -0.63
CA GLU A 54 5.28 -9.77 -0.85
C GLU A 54 6.22 -8.62 -0.47
N PHE A 55 6.39 -7.66 -1.39
CA PHE A 55 7.23 -6.48 -1.22
C PHE A 55 6.43 -5.21 -1.49
N ASP A 56 6.70 -4.16 -0.73
CA ASP A 56 6.20 -2.83 -1.05
C ASP A 56 7.08 -2.18 -2.12
N ILE A 57 6.47 -1.59 -3.15
CA ILE A 57 7.21 -0.94 -4.24
C ILE A 57 8.10 0.20 -3.74
N GLU A 58 7.67 0.94 -2.72
CA GLU A 58 8.50 2.00 -2.13
C GLU A 58 9.72 1.46 -1.39
N GLU A 59 9.59 0.30 -0.75
CA GLU A 59 10.73 -0.38 -0.14
C GLU A 59 11.74 -0.86 -1.18
N LEU A 60 11.26 -1.16 -2.39
CA LEU A 60 12.11 -1.53 -3.51
C LEU A 60 13.02 -0.38 -3.97
N TYR A 61 12.54 0.87 -3.92
CA TYR A 61 13.28 2.05 -4.37
C TYR A 61 13.98 2.83 -3.26
N GLY A 62 13.61 2.62 -1.98
CA GLY A 62 13.93 3.53 -0.88
C GLY A 62 15.24 3.30 -0.14
N ASP A 63 15.79 2.11 -0.10
CA ASP A 63 17.03 1.82 0.66
C ASP A 63 17.89 0.76 -0.04
N ALA A 64 19.07 1.20 -0.49
CA ALA A 64 20.04 0.33 -1.16
C ALA A 64 20.62 -0.79 -0.25
N SER A 65 20.38 -0.74 1.05
CA SER A 65 20.84 -1.74 2.02
C SER A 65 19.87 -2.91 2.22
N ARG A 66 18.60 -2.76 1.83
CA ARG A 66 17.60 -3.84 1.80
C ARG A 66 17.23 -4.14 0.34
N LYS A 67 17.81 -5.17 -0.22
CA LYS A 67 17.89 -5.43 -1.67
C LYS A 67 16.88 -6.45 -2.26
N PRO A 68 15.55 -6.34 -2.08
CA PRO A 68 14.64 -7.23 -2.81
C PRO A 68 14.62 -6.98 -4.33
N LEU A 69 14.94 -5.74 -4.78
CA LEU A 69 15.06 -5.42 -6.22
C LEU A 69 16.10 -6.24 -6.96
N PHE A 70 17.16 -6.64 -6.26
CA PHE A 70 18.27 -7.42 -6.82
C PHE A 70 18.16 -8.92 -6.53
N LEU A 71 17.02 -9.39 -5.98
CA LEU A 71 16.76 -10.81 -5.86
C LEU A 71 16.83 -11.46 -7.24
N PRO A 72 17.71 -12.46 -7.43
CA PRO A 72 17.80 -13.16 -8.70
C PRO A 72 16.51 -13.96 -8.93
N LEU A 73 15.87 -13.69 -10.04
CA LEU A 73 14.73 -14.45 -10.52
C LEU A 73 15.22 -15.71 -11.24
N LEU A 74 14.48 -16.78 -11.06
CA LEU A 74 14.74 -18.06 -11.72
C LEU A 74 13.70 -18.31 -12.81
N PRO A 75 14.04 -19.10 -13.84
CA PRO A 75 13.04 -19.54 -14.80
C PRO A 75 11.85 -20.20 -14.13
N GLY A 76 10.64 -19.74 -14.46
CA GLY A 76 9.39 -20.21 -13.87
C GLY A 76 8.89 -19.41 -12.69
N ASP A 77 9.67 -18.49 -12.11
CA ASP A 77 9.19 -17.56 -11.10
C ASP A 77 8.14 -16.61 -11.70
N MET A 78 7.11 -16.29 -10.92
CA MET A 78 6.06 -15.38 -11.34
C MET A 78 6.07 -14.10 -10.49
N VAL A 79 6.10 -12.95 -11.14
CA VAL A 79 5.98 -11.64 -10.51
C VAL A 79 4.63 -11.04 -10.84
N ILE A 80 3.82 -10.78 -9.83
CA ILE A 80 2.49 -10.21 -9.96
C ILE A 80 2.48 -8.82 -9.33
N ILE A 81 1.99 -7.83 -10.07
CA ILE A 81 1.73 -6.49 -9.57
C ILE A 81 0.22 -6.26 -9.65
N PRO A 82 -0.49 -6.39 -8.52
CA PRO A 82 -1.93 -6.20 -8.50
C PRO A 82 -2.28 -4.73 -8.79
N LYS A 83 -3.50 -4.50 -9.22
CA LYS A 83 -4.00 -3.13 -9.38
C LYS A 83 -4.05 -2.43 -8.02
N SER A 84 -3.86 -1.12 -8.04
CA SER A 84 -4.08 -0.26 -6.89
C SER A 84 -5.50 -0.43 -6.35
N GLY A 85 -5.63 -0.56 -5.05
CA GLY A 85 -6.90 -0.42 -4.37
C GLY A 85 -7.41 1.01 -4.42
N VAL A 86 -8.59 1.25 -3.85
CA VAL A 86 -9.22 2.56 -3.76
C VAL A 86 -9.69 2.83 -2.34
N TYR A 87 -9.80 4.11 -2.00
CA TYR A 87 -10.45 4.57 -0.79
C TYR A 87 -11.41 5.72 -1.14
N HIS A 88 -12.36 5.96 -0.25
CA HIS A 88 -13.35 7.02 -0.44
C HIS A 88 -13.18 8.08 0.65
N VAL A 89 -13.34 9.34 0.26
CA VAL A 89 -13.40 10.47 1.20
C VAL A 89 -14.75 11.16 1.04
N THR A 90 -15.47 11.30 2.14
CA THR A 90 -16.81 11.87 2.16
C THR A 90 -16.94 12.95 3.25
N GLY A 91 -17.95 13.80 3.12
CA GLY A 91 -18.26 14.85 4.08
C GLY A 91 -17.57 16.17 3.78
N GLU A 92 -17.12 16.85 4.83
CA GLU A 92 -16.64 18.24 4.78
C GLU A 92 -15.18 18.35 4.31
N VAL A 93 -14.92 17.89 3.09
CA VAL A 93 -13.65 18.06 2.36
C VAL A 93 -13.89 18.80 1.06
N LYS A 94 -12.87 19.43 0.50
CA LYS A 94 -13.00 20.25 -0.72
C LYS A 94 -13.40 19.44 -1.94
N SER A 95 -12.88 18.23 -2.07
CA SER A 95 -13.13 17.34 -3.21
C SER A 95 -13.44 15.92 -2.72
N PRO A 96 -14.67 15.66 -2.24
CA PRO A 96 -15.08 14.31 -1.86
C PRO A 96 -15.12 13.40 -3.10
N GLY A 97 -14.84 12.12 -2.91
CA GLY A 97 -14.88 11.14 -3.97
C GLY A 97 -14.03 9.91 -3.71
N GLU A 98 -13.78 9.16 -4.77
CA GLU A 98 -12.93 7.98 -4.78
C GLU A 98 -11.52 8.35 -5.23
N PHE A 99 -10.52 7.79 -4.56
CA PHE A 99 -9.11 8.02 -4.84
C PHE A 99 -8.35 6.70 -4.92
N ALA A 100 -7.31 6.67 -5.76
CA ALA A 100 -6.41 5.53 -5.83
C ALA A 100 -5.55 5.43 -4.56
N LEU A 101 -5.50 4.22 -3.99
CA LEU A 101 -4.69 3.94 -2.81
C LEU A 101 -3.22 3.82 -3.19
N LYS A 102 -2.44 4.80 -2.80
CA LYS A 102 -0.98 4.78 -2.93
C LYS A 102 -0.35 4.09 -1.73
N SER A 103 0.90 3.64 -1.89
CA SER A 103 1.67 3.09 -0.79
C SER A 103 1.72 4.05 0.41
N ARG A 104 1.58 3.49 1.61
CA ARG A 104 1.63 4.22 2.89
C ARG A 104 0.69 5.43 3.00
N MET A 105 -0.41 5.42 2.24
CA MET A 105 -1.42 6.46 2.36
C MET A 105 -2.04 6.44 3.76
N SER A 106 -1.99 7.58 4.43
CA SER A 106 -2.57 7.78 5.75
C SER A 106 -3.88 8.56 5.69
N VAL A 107 -4.61 8.62 6.81
CA VAL A 107 -5.85 9.42 6.91
C VAL A 107 -5.56 10.90 6.62
N MET A 108 -4.49 11.46 7.17
CA MET A 108 -4.09 12.85 6.89
C MET A 108 -3.73 13.05 5.42
N GLY A 109 -2.97 12.11 4.83
CA GLY A 109 -2.61 12.14 3.42
C GLY A 109 -3.82 12.06 2.49
N ALA A 110 -4.81 11.25 2.83
CA ALA A 110 -6.04 11.11 2.07
C ALA A 110 -6.90 12.39 2.10
N ILE A 111 -7.02 13.04 3.25
CA ILE A 111 -7.71 14.33 3.37
C ILE A 111 -7.00 15.40 2.56
N ALA A 112 -5.67 15.43 2.60
CA ALA A 112 -4.87 16.34 1.77
C ALA A 112 -5.07 16.08 0.27
N ALA A 113 -5.14 14.81 -0.16
CA ALA A 113 -5.44 14.44 -1.54
C ALA A 113 -6.85 14.87 -1.98
N ALA A 114 -7.82 14.91 -1.06
CA ALA A 114 -9.16 15.46 -1.27
C ALA A 114 -9.21 17.00 -1.23
N GLY A 115 -8.07 17.66 -1.28
CA GLY A 115 -7.97 19.13 -1.28
C GLY A 115 -8.01 19.79 0.09
N GLY A 116 -8.02 18.99 1.16
CA GLY A 116 -8.09 19.45 2.54
C GLY A 116 -9.53 19.61 3.06
N LEU A 117 -9.62 20.01 4.31
CA LEU A 117 -10.89 20.20 5.01
C LEU A 117 -11.62 21.48 4.58
N GLN A 118 -12.94 21.45 4.65
CA GLN A 118 -13.75 22.65 4.60
C GLN A 118 -13.78 23.33 5.98
N TYR A 119 -14.17 24.62 5.98
CA TYR A 119 -14.26 25.39 7.22
C TYR A 119 -15.27 24.81 8.23
N SER A 120 -16.32 24.16 7.70
CA SER A 120 -17.38 23.52 8.47
C SER A 120 -17.02 22.14 9.03
N ALA A 121 -15.80 21.64 8.76
CA ALA A 121 -15.39 20.31 9.18
C ALA A 121 -15.19 20.20 10.69
N ASP A 122 -15.73 19.13 11.30
CA ASP A 122 -15.43 18.75 12.69
C ASP A 122 -14.14 17.89 12.71
N VAL A 123 -13.02 18.55 12.94
CA VAL A 123 -11.70 17.94 12.93
C VAL A 123 -11.46 16.94 14.07
N ALA A 124 -12.24 17.06 15.16
CA ALA A 124 -12.13 16.19 16.32
C ALA A 124 -12.88 14.86 16.18
N LYS A 125 -13.71 14.72 15.14
CA LYS A 125 -14.60 13.56 14.96
C LYS A 125 -14.50 12.94 13.57
N VAL A 126 -13.32 12.95 12.96
CA VAL A 126 -13.11 12.28 11.68
C VAL A 126 -13.15 10.77 11.87
N GLU A 127 -13.86 10.08 11.01
CA GLU A 127 -14.06 8.65 11.09
C GLU A 127 -13.40 7.91 9.94
N LEU A 128 -12.74 6.80 10.27
CA LEU A 128 -12.27 5.80 9.32
C LEU A 128 -13.18 4.58 9.44
N ILE A 129 -13.91 4.28 8.37
CA ILE A 129 -14.81 3.13 8.28
C ILE A 129 -14.12 2.06 7.45
N ARG A 130 -13.87 0.92 8.07
CA ARG A 130 -13.19 -0.23 7.46
C ARG A 130 -14.06 -1.46 7.47
N ASN A 131 -14.17 -2.10 6.33
CA ASN A 131 -14.81 -3.41 6.26
C ASN A 131 -13.84 -4.49 6.78
N ILE A 132 -14.25 -5.20 7.82
CA ILE A 132 -13.47 -6.28 8.44
C ILE A 132 -13.94 -7.68 8.04
N GLY A 133 -14.82 -7.77 7.04
CA GLY A 133 -15.40 -9.03 6.53
C GLY A 133 -16.73 -9.40 7.19
N GLY A 134 -17.52 -10.24 6.50
CA GLY A 134 -18.78 -10.77 7.02
C GLY A 134 -19.83 -9.72 7.36
N ASN A 135 -20.00 -8.68 6.54
CA ASN A 135 -20.90 -7.53 6.78
C ASN A 135 -20.60 -6.73 8.07
N ARG A 136 -19.40 -6.87 8.62
CA ARG A 136 -18.96 -6.10 9.79
C ARG A 136 -18.08 -4.95 9.37
N GLN A 137 -18.29 -3.79 9.99
CA GLN A 137 -17.47 -2.59 9.81
C GLN A 137 -16.85 -2.19 11.14
N ALA A 138 -15.56 -1.83 11.10
CA ALA A 138 -14.91 -1.14 12.19
C ALA A 138 -14.96 0.36 11.91
N VAL A 139 -15.30 1.16 12.91
CA VAL A 139 -15.29 2.62 12.86
C VAL A 139 -14.26 3.11 13.85
N LEU A 140 -13.26 3.81 13.38
CA LEU A 140 -12.22 4.45 14.18
C LEU A 140 -12.42 5.96 14.11
N THR A 141 -12.50 6.62 15.23
CA THR A 141 -12.65 8.09 15.31
C THR A 141 -11.29 8.72 15.64
N PHE A 142 -10.95 9.77 14.92
CA PHE A 142 -9.70 10.51 15.07
C PHE A 142 -9.95 11.98 15.35
N ASP A 143 -9.12 12.53 16.23
CA ASP A 143 -8.91 13.95 16.37
C ASP A 143 -7.69 14.34 15.52
N LEU A 144 -7.92 15.00 14.40
CA LEU A 144 -6.85 15.37 13.46
C LEU A 144 -5.89 16.40 14.05
N GLU A 145 -6.31 17.24 14.99
CA GLU A 145 -5.40 18.18 15.66
C GLU A 145 -4.38 17.42 16.49
N GLN A 146 -4.80 16.39 17.22
CA GLN A 146 -3.88 15.54 17.98
C GLN A 146 -2.94 14.74 17.06
N VAL A 147 -3.43 14.23 15.94
CA VAL A 147 -2.60 13.56 14.95
C VAL A 147 -1.55 14.53 14.38
N ALA A 148 -1.93 15.75 14.02
CA ALA A 148 -1.02 16.78 13.51
C ALA A 148 0.06 17.18 14.53
N LEU A 149 -0.29 17.22 15.82
CA LEU A 149 0.64 17.49 16.92
C LEU A 149 1.51 16.28 17.32
N LYS A 150 1.43 15.16 16.57
CA LYS A 150 2.10 13.88 16.87
C LYS A 150 1.72 13.26 18.24
N GLN A 151 0.62 13.69 18.83
CA GLN A 151 0.07 13.11 20.05
C GLN A 151 -0.89 11.95 19.77
N GLY A 152 -1.35 11.80 18.51
CA GLY A 152 -2.15 10.69 18.01
C GLY A 152 -1.44 9.92 16.92
N ARG A 153 -1.89 8.69 16.65
CA ARG A 153 -1.38 7.88 15.54
C ARG A 153 -2.13 8.21 14.26
N ASP A 154 -1.41 8.57 13.20
CA ASP A 154 -1.97 8.59 11.86
C ASP A 154 -2.06 7.14 11.33
N HIS A 155 -3.25 6.73 10.91
CA HIS A 155 -3.50 5.37 10.48
C HIS A 155 -3.34 5.24 8.98
N HIS A 156 -2.69 4.15 8.56
CA HIS A 156 -2.60 3.80 7.15
C HIS A 156 -3.90 3.22 6.63
N LEU A 157 -4.27 3.65 5.44
CA LEU A 157 -5.44 3.18 4.73
C LEU A 157 -5.23 1.81 4.11
N ARG A 158 -6.33 1.10 3.93
CA ARG A 158 -6.43 -0.16 3.18
C ARG A 158 -7.45 -0.01 2.06
N ASP A 159 -7.38 -0.94 1.11
CA ASP A 159 -8.37 -1.00 0.04
C ASP A 159 -9.80 -1.08 0.58
N GLY A 160 -10.66 -0.22 0.03
CA GLY A 160 -12.07 -0.12 0.42
C GLY A 160 -12.36 0.73 1.66
N ASP A 161 -11.35 1.34 2.29
CA ASP A 161 -11.57 2.23 3.44
C ASP A 161 -12.37 3.48 3.04
N ILE A 162 -13.20 3.97 3.95
CA ILE A 162 -13.97 5.19 3.80
C ILE A 162 -13.57 6.16 4.92
N ILE A 163 -13.19 7.37 4.53
CA ILE A 163 -12.96 8.48 5.48
C ILE A 163 -14.19 9.37 5.43
N ARG A 164 -14.81 9.58 6.58
CA ARG A 164 -15.95 10.49 6.75
C ARG A 164 -15.54 11.66 7.64
N VAL A 165 -15.67 12.85 7.10
CA VAL A 165 -15.43 14.10 7.82
C VAL A 165 -16.78 14.75 8.12
N PRO A 166 -17.24 14.70 9.38
CA PRO A 166 -18.52 15.31 9.74
C PRO A 166 -18.44 16.84 9.75
N SER A 167 -19.60 17.49 9.71
CA SER A 167 -19.69 18.93 9.92
C SER A 167 -19.76 19.26 11.42
N GLN A 168 -19.28 20.43 11.76
CA GLN A 168 -19.57 21.05 13.06
C GLN A 168 -21.07 21.35 13.13
N ALA A 169 -21.75 20.69 14.04
CA ALA A 169 -23.16 20.95 14.27
C ALA A 169 -23.34 22.18 15.15
#